data_84b01e92a63c96cab2bb499d1c2316d5
#
_entry.id   84b01e92a63c96cab2bb499d1c2316d5
#
_cell.length_a   1.000
_cell.length_b   1.000
_cell.length_c   1.000
_cell.angle_alpha   90.00
_cell.angle_beta   90.00
_cell.angle_gamma   90.00
#
_symmetry.space_group_name_H-M   'P 1'
#
loop_
_entity.id
_entity.type
_entity.pdbx_description
1 polymer ?
#
loop_
_entity_poly.entity_id
_entity_poly.type
_entity_poly.pdbx_seq_one_letter_code
_entity_poly.pdbx_strand_id
1 'polypeptide(L)'
;AFDQPTFESTLRKHLEGKKNIKINFSHTLISIKNETNRVIANFEDSKGIKKSILGRYLVGCDGGQSTVRDLIGVVMRGSTFNQKWLVVDIYNTKNFFRHTQVYCNPKRPSITLPGPNDIRRYEFKLNDGEGSKKLSEDFTRKLIASVGVDGQAKIRRSQVYQFHALIGSDWKKKSVFIAGDAAHLSPPFAGQGMNSGIRDVGNLGWKLALAVKMPQSSNILETYFLERKEHCWALINLAIRMGKIMMPKNSLYSFFNASFFRLIKLNKTLLSYMSQMKYRPKPKLKTGLIFFHGKETRDDKKLILSLIHISEPTRQDS
;
A
#
# COMPACT_ATOMS: atom_id res chain seq x y z
N ALA A 1 8.55 -9.47 -6.24
CA ALA A 1 8.69 -8.02 -6.00
C ALA A 1 8.85 -7.29 -7.32
N PHE A 2 8.58 -6.02 -7.37
CA PHE A 2 8.78 -5.15 -8.54
C PHE A 2 9.64 -3.95 -8.11
N ASP A 3 10.31 -3.31 -9.09
CA ASP A 3 11.07 -2.08 -8.84
C ASP A 3 10.18 -0.87 -9.08
N GLN A 4 9.82 -0.16 -8.01
CA GLN A 4 8.90 0.97 -8.08
C GLN A 4 9.36 2.07 -9.04
N PRO A 5 10.63 2.53 -9.05
CA PRO A 5 11.09 3.56 -10.00
C PRO A 5 10.92 3.16 -11.46
N THR A 6 11.21 1.91 -11.81
CA THR A 6 11.02 1.38 -13.16
C THR A 6 9.56 1.34 -13.55
N PHE A 7 8.68 0.91 -12.64
CA PHE A 7 7.24 0.87 -12.87
C PHE A 7 6.67 2.28 -13.08
N GLU A 8 7.03 3.24 -12.21
CA GLU A 8 6.60 4.64 -12.34
C GLU A 8 7.11 5.27 -13.64
N SER A 9 8.38 5.02 -14.03
CA SER A 9 8.93 5.50 -15.29
C SER A 9 8.15 4.98 -16.50
N THR A 10 7.76 3.69 -16.46
CA THR A 10 6.96 3.08 -17.53
C THR A 10 5.56 3.73 -17.63
N LEU A 11 4.92 3.99 -16.49
CA LEU A 11 3.63 4.69 -16.47
C LEU A 11 3.75 6.12 -17.00
N ARG A 12 4.78 6.87 -16.60
CA ARG A 12 5.02 8.24 -17.07
C ARG A 12 5.21 8.28 -18.58
N LYS A 13 6.06 7.40 -19.13
CA LYS A 13 6.26 7.29 -20.59
C LYS A 13 4.96 7.00 -21.33
N HIS A 14 4.07 6.16 -20.76
CA HIS A 14 2.78 5.87 -21.37
C HIS A 14 1.84 7.09 -21.36
N LEU A 15 1.97 7.98 -20.38
CA LEU A 15 1.16 9.20 -20.27
C LEU A 15 1.72 10.36 -21.10
N GLU A 16 3.02 10.34 -21.41
CA GLU A 16 3.66 11.34 -22.27
C GLU A 16 2.99 11.37 -23.64
N GLY A 17 2.75 12.56 -24.17
CA GLY A 17 2.09 12.76 -25.48
C GLY A 17 0.56 12.59 -25.48
N LYS A 18 -0.08 12.22 -24.36
CA LYS A 18 -1.53 12.23 -24.26
C LYS A 18 -2.05 13.69 -24.19
N LYS A 19 -2.78 14.15 -25.21
CA LYS A 19 -3.24 15.54 -25.34
C LYS A 19 -4.11 16.05 -24.17
N ASN A 20 -4.77 15.13 -23.46
CA ASN A 20 -5.65 15.43 -22.33
C ASN A 20 -4.96 15.30 -20.96
N ILE A 21 -3.65 15.07 -20.93
CA ILE A 21 -2.87 14.91 -19.70
C ILE A 21 -1.74 15.92 -19.69
N LYS A 22 -1.62 16.67 -18.59
CA LYS A 22 -0.51 17.57 -18.36
C LYS A 22 0.21 17.17 -17.07
N ILE A 23 1.48 16.84 -17.17
CA ILE A 23 2.32 16.49 -16.01
C ILE A 23 3.20 17.69 -15.68
N ASN A 24 3.11 18.19 -14.44
CA ASN A 24 3.95 19.26 -13.93
C ASN A 24 4.75 18.73 -12.74
N PHE A 25 6.07 18.73 -12.86
CA PHE A 25 6.98 18.36 -11.77
C PHE A 25 7.38 19.59 -10.96
N SER A 26 7.95 19.36 -9.78
CA SER A 26 8.50 20.41 -8.90
C SER A 26 7.48 21.50 -8.54
N HIS A 27 6.22 21.10 -8.33
CA HIS A 27 5.15 21.97 -7.86
C HIS A 27 4.64 21.45 -6.51
N THR A 28 4.69 22.29 -5.50
CA THR A 28 4.19 21.99 -4.15
C THR A 28 2.83 22.63 -3.96
N LEU A 29 1.85 21.84 -3.51
CA LEU A 29 0.53 22.35 -3.15
C LEU A 29 0.65 23.16 -1.85
N ILE A 30 0.12 24.40 -1.87
CA ILE A 30 0.16 25.33 -0.72
C ILE A 30 -1.21 25.42 -0.05
N SER A 31 -2.28 25.56 -0.86
CA SER A 31 -3.62 25.76 -0.34
C SER A 31 -4.69 25.27 -1.31
N ILE A 32 -5.88 25.04 -0.77
CA ILE A 32 -7.06 24.60 -1.52
C ILE A 32 -8.23 25.48 -1.12
N LYS A 33 -8.90 26.10 -2.10
CA LYS A 33 -10.24 26.63 -1.93
C LYS A 33 -11.23 25.61 -2.48
N ASN A 34 -11.92 24.90 -1.58
CA ASN A 34 -12.76 23.77 -1.91
C ASN A 34 -14.24 24.16 -1.86
N GLU A 35 -14.87 24.24 -3.01
CA GLU A 35 -16.30 24.54 -3.19
C GLU A 35 -17.05 23.29 -3.65
N THR A 36 -18.37 23.33 -3.67
CA THR A 36 -19.19 22.13 -3.95
C THR A 36 -18.96 21.55 -5.36
N ASN A 37 -18.75 22.41 -6.37
CA ASN A 37 -18.65 21.99 -7.77
C ASN A 37 -17.32 22.36 -8.42
N ARG A 38 -16.39 22.94 -7.66
CA ARG A 38 -15.07 23.34 -8.16
C ARG A 38 -14.05 23.41 -7.03
N VAL A 39 -12.81 23.31 -7.40
CA VAL A 39 -11.68 23.46 -6.51
C VAL A 39 -10.60 24.34 -7.13
N ILE A 40 -10.08 25.28 -6.37
CA ILE A 40 -8.92 26.07 -6.76
C ILE A 40 -7.75 25.56 -5.92
N ALA A 41 -6.74 25.03 -6.57
CA ALA A 41 -5.53 24.54 -5.94
C ALA A 41 -4.36 25.49 -6.25
N ASN A 42 -3.72 26.02 -5.22
CA ASN A 42 -2.60 26.92 -5.34
C ASN A 42 -1.30 26.16 -5.11
N PHE A 43 -0.40 26.27 -6.06
CA PHE A 43 0.91 25.60 -6.06
C PHE A 43 2.03 26.62 -6.10
N GLU A 44 3.20 26.21 -5.61
CA GLU A 44 4.45 26.92 -5.75
C GLU A 44 5.46 26.02 -6.44
N ASP A 45 6.15 26.54 -7.44
CA ASP A 45 7.22 25.81 -8.12
C ASP A 45 8.56 25.95 -7.39
N SER A 46 9.60 25.28 -7.88
CA SER A 46 10.94 25.30 -7.29
C SER A 46 11.62 26.69 -7.30
N LYS A 47 11.05 27.65 -8.02
CA LYS A 47 11.51 29.05 -8.09
C LYS A 47 10.67 29.98 -7.22
N GLY A 48 9.71 29.46 -6.46
CA GLY A 48 8.79 30.26 -5.64
C GLY A 48 7.66 30.92 -6.41
N ILE A 49 7.46 30.57 -7.70
CA ILE A 49 6.39 31.14 -8.52
C ILE A 49 5.08 30.43 -8.17
N LYS A 50 4.10 31.23 -7.76
CA LYS A 50 2.76 30.74 -7.41
C LYS A 50 1.89 30.60 -8.65
N LYS A 51 1.16 29.49 -8.73
CA LYS A 51 0.21 29.18 -9.78
C LYS A 51 -1.08 28.65 -9.20
N SER A 52 -2.21 29.07 -9.76
CA SER A 52 -3.53 28.57 -9.38
C SER A 52 -4.09 27.70 -10.51
N ILE A 53 -4.63 26.56 -10.15
CA ILE A 53 -5.30 25.65 -11.06
C ILE A 53 -6.75 25.52 -10.60
N LEU A 54 -7.67 25.83 -11.51
CA LEU A 54 -9.10 25.61 -11.33
C LEU A 54 -9.45 24.23 -11.89
N GLY A 55 -10.08 23.40 -11.08
CA GLY A 55 -10.58 22.09 -11.48
C GLY A 55 -12.00 21.84 -10.98
N ARG A 56 -12.66 20.87 -11.56
CA ARG A 56 -13.94 20.38 -11.03
C ARG A 56 -13.72 19.50 -9.80
N TYR A 57 -12.69 18.68 -9.84
CA TYR A 57 -12.29 17.78 -8.76
C TYR A 57 -10.78 17.82 -8.54
N LEU A 58 -10.36 17.55 -7.33
CA LEU A 58 -8.96 17.34 -6.94
C LEU A 58 -8.83 15.99 -6.25
N VAL A 59 -7.81 15.21 -6.60
CA VAL A 59 -7.50 13.95 -5.94
C VAL A 59 -6.09 14.01 -5.35
N GLY A 60 -5.98 13.95 -4.03
CA GLY A 60 -4.72 13.82 -3.30
C GLY A 60 -4.23 12.39 -3.31
N CYS A 61 -3.12 12.13 -4.03
CA CYS A 61 -2.38 10.88 -4.01
C CYS A 61 -0.96 11.12 -3.48
N ASP A 62 -0.82 12.04 -2.54
CA ASP A 62 0.41 12.66 -2.06
C ASP A 62 1.02 11.94 -0.85
N GLY A 63 0.63 10.68 -0.63
CA GLY A 63 1.31 9.78 0.29
C GLY A 63 0.92 9.94 1.76
N GLY A 64 1.69 9.29 2.65
CA GLY A 64 1.36 9.20 4.07
C GLY A 64 1.36 10.52 4.83
N GLN A 65 2.13 11.50 4.36
CA GLN A 65 2.20 12.88 4.89
C GLN A 65 1.39 13.84 4.00
N SER A 66 0.22 13.43 3.56
CA SER A 66 -0.60 14.13 2.59
C SER A 66 -0.99 15.54 3.03
N THR A 67 -0.53 16.53 2.28
CA THR A 67 -0.94 17.93 2.39
C THR A 67 -2.41 18.10 2.03
N VAL A 68 -2.90 17.38 1.02
CA VAL A 68 -4.32 17.44 0.63
C VAL A 68 -5.21 17.00 1.77
N ARG A 69 -4.89 15.86 2.42
CA ARG A 69 -5.63 15.35 3.58
C ARG A 69 -5.72 16.37 4.69
N ASP A 70 -4.58 16.99 5.02
CA ASP A 70 -4.50 17.96 6.12
C ASP A 70 -5.29 19.23 5.78
N LEU A 71 -5.20 19.74 4.55
CA LEU A 71 -5.95 20.92 4.09
C LEU A 71 -7.47 20.72 4.07
N ILE A 72 -7.95 19.49 3.90
CA ILE A 72 -9.39 19.20 3.97
C ILE A 72 -9.87 18.75 5.35
N GLY A 73 -8.97 18.70 6.34
CA GLY A 73 -9.29 18.39 7.73
C GLY A 73 -9.69 16.94 7.98
N VAL A 74 -9.19 15.99 7.21
CA VAL A 74 -9.46 14.55 7.43
C VAL A 74 -8.50 14.01 8.48
N VAL A 75 -9.07 13.40 9.52
CA VAL A 75 -8.31 12.82 10.64
C VAL A 75 -8.00 11.36 10.35
N MET A 76 -6.75 10.95 10.58
CA MET A 76 -6.34 9.54 10.51
C MET A 76 -6.68 8.84 11.83
N ARG A 77 -7.29 7.66 11.74
CA ARG A 77 -7.66 6.80 12.88
C ARG A 77 -6.92 5.48 12.82
N GLY A 78 -6.52 4.97 13.98
CA GLY A 78 -5.80 3.69 14.07
C GLY A 78 -4.62 3.77 15.03
N SER A 79 -3.52 3.12 14.70
CA SER A 79 -2.33 3.05 15.55
C SER A 79 -1.04 3.19 14.75
N THR A 80 -0.01 3.71 15.41
CA THR A 80 1.35 3.76 14.90
C THR A 80 2.19 2.74 15.67
N PHE A 81 3.00 1.98 14.97
CA PHE A 81 3.94 1.07 15.61
C PHE A 81 5.11 1.87 16.20
N ASN A 82 5.44 1.59 17.46
CA ASN A 82 6.60 2.25 18.10
C ASN A 82 7.93 1.79 17.50
N GLN A 83 7.94 0.59 16.94
CA GLN A 83 9.14 -0.03 16.36
C GLN A 83 9.51 0.64 15.03
N LYS A 84 10.78 0.99 14.92
CA LYS A 84 11.39 1.42 13.66
C LYS A 84 11.98 0.22 12.92
N TRP A 85 11.98 0.31 11.60
CA TRP A 85 12.52 -0.73 10.73
C TRP A 85 13.53 -0.13 9.77
N LEU A 86 14.68 -0.76 9.67
CA LEU A 86 15.67 -0.46 8.65
C LEU A 86 15.33 -1.27 7.39
N VAL A 87 15.12 -0.59 6.28
CA VAL A 87 14.90 -1.19 4.95
C VAL A 87 16.11 -0.91 4.08
N VAL A 88 16.74 -1.97 3.59
CA VAL A 88 17.96 -1.90 2.77
C VAL A 88 17.73 -2.63 1.46
N ASP A 89 17.96 -1.95 0.35
CA ASP A 89 18.03 -2.55 -0.98
C ASP A 89 19.50 -2.65 -1.41
N ILE A 90 19.90 -3.82 -1.91
CA ILE A 90 21.25 -4.09 -2.38
C ILE A 90 21.25 -4.51 -3.85
N TYR A 91 22.39 -4.32 -4.53
CA TYR A 91 22.64 -4.81 -5.88
C TYR A 91 23.37 -6.15 -5.84
N ASN A 92 23.24 -6.93 -6.91
CA ASN A 92 24.03 -8.13 -7.19
C ASN A 92 23.98 -9.13 -6.02
N THR A 93 22.77 -9.47 -5.57
CA THR A 93 22.60 -10.44 -4.50
C THR A 93 23.19 -11.81 -4.85
N LYS A 94 23.87 -12.42 -3.91
CA LYS A 94 24.31 -13.83 -3.96
C LYS A 94 23.30 -14.79 -3.32
N ASN A 95 22.18 -14.28 -2.84
CA ASN A 95 21.12 -15.09 -2.24
C ASN A 95 20.16 -15.59 -3.33
N PHE A 96 20.20 -16.89 -3.62
CA PHE A 96 19.43 -17.53 -4.70
C PHE A 96 17.97 -17.84 -4.36
N PHE A 97 17.53 -17.62 -3.13
CA PHE A 97 16.13 -17.86 -2.79
C PHE A 97 15.20 -16.88 -3.52
N ARG A 98 14.29 -17.42 -4.32
CA ARG A 98 13.33 -16.63 -5.12
C ARG A 98 12.04 -16.27 -4.39
N HIS A 99 11.95 -16.59 -3.10
CA HIS A 99 10.78 -16.28 -2.26
C HIS A 99 11.18 -15.39 -1.09
N THR A 100 10.18 -14.78 -0.47
CA THR A 100 10.35 -14.01 0.76
C THR A 100 10.71 -14.96 1.91
N GLN A 101 11.77 -14.62 2.64
CA GLN A 101 12.16 -15.30 3.87
C GLN A 101 11.88 -14.38 5.05
N VAL A 102 11.22 -14.92 6.07
CA VAL A 102 10.88 -14.20 7.30
C VAL A 102 11.57 -14.87 8.47
N TYR A 103 12.36 -14.12 9.18
CA TYR A 103 13.07 -14.55 10.38
C TYR A 103 12.33 -14.04 11.62
N CYS A 104 11.50 -14.91 12.22
CA CYS A 104 10.71 -14.58 13.40
C CYS A 104 11.57 -14.66 14.69
N ASN A 105 12.73 -13.99 14.69
CA ASN A 105 13.62 -13.95 15.83
C ASN A 105 13.10 -12.91 16.84
N PRO A 106 12.80 -13.28 18.11
CA PRO A 106 12.25 -12.35 19.09
C PRO A 106 13.18 -11.16 19.41
N LYS A 107 14.51 -11.35 19.29
CA LYS A 107 15.49 -10.27 19.51
C LYS A 107 15.54 -9.30 18.33
N ARG A 108 15.51 -9.82 17.09
CA ARG A 108 15.57 -9.00 15.88
C ARG A 108 14.80 -9.67 14.73
N PRO A 109 13.49 -9.48 14.66
CA PRO A 109 12.72 -9.89 13.50
C PRO A 109 13.26 -9.26 12.23
N SER A 110 13.34 -10.06 11.16
CA SER A 110 13.84 -9.58 9.87
C SER A 110 13.18 -10.29 8.69
N ILE A 111 13.25 -9.64 7.54
CA ILE A 111 12.67 -10.13 6.30
C ILE A 111 13.70 -9.95 5.21
N THR A 112 13.79 -10.89 4.28
CA THR A 112 14.46 -10.68 3.01
C THR A 112 13.57 -11.11 1.86
N LEU A 113 13.56 -10.34 0.79
CA LEU A 113 12.75 -10.61 -0.40
C LEU A 113 13.50 -10.25 -1.68
N PRO A 114 13.36 -11.09 -2.74
CA PRO A 114 13.99 -10.82 -4.03
C PRO A 114 13.28 -9.67 -4.74
N GLY A 115 14.05 -8.84 -5.41
CA GLY A 115 13.62 -7.86 -6.39
C GLY A 115 13.98 -8.31 -7.82
N PRO A 116 13.67 -7.50 -8.83
CA PRO A 116 14.15 -7.70 -10.21
C PRO A 116 15.65 -7.34 -10.33
N ASN A 117 16.29 -7.82 -11.38
CA ASN A 117 17.67 -7.44 -11.75
C ASN A 117 18.68 -7.63 -10.60
N ASP A 118 18.65 -8.81 -9.95
CA ASP A 118 19.52 -9.18 -8.84
C ASP A 118 19.53 -8.19 -7.66
N ILE A 119 18.46 -7.40 -7.53
CA ILE A 119 18.22 -6.59 -6.36
C ILE A 119 17.59 -7.48 -5.28
N ARG A 120 18.02 -7.30 -4.03
CA ARG A 120 17.39 -7.91 -2.87
C ARG A 120 17.15 -6.86 -1.80
N ARG A 121 16.00 -6.98 -1.15
CA ARG A 121 15.63 -6.17 0.00
C ARG A 121 15.82 -6.94 1.28
N TYR A 122 16.37 -6.26 2.27
CA TYR A 122 16.46 -6.69 3.66
C TYR A 122 15.72 -5.68 4.52
N GLU A 123 14.95 -6.18 5.47
CA GLU A 123 14.21 -5.36 6.43
C GLU A 123 14.51 -5.88 7.84
N PHE A 124 14.90 -4.99 8.75
CA PHE A 124 15.27 -5.33 10.12
C PHE A 124 14.51 -4.48 11.11
N LYS A 125 13.86 -5.10 12.07
CA LYS A 125 13.38 -4.37 13.24
C LYS A 125 14.57 -3.80 14.00
N LEU A 126 14.53 -2.50 14.27
CA LEU A 126 15.52 -1.84 15.12
C LEU A 126 15.15 -1.98 16.59
N ASN A 127 16.15 -2.14 17.44
CA ASN A 127 15.97 -2.14 18.89
C ASN A 127 15.84 -0.70 19.41
N ASP A 128 15.40 -0.55 20.65
CA ASP A 128 15.25 0.76 21.28
C ASP A 128 16.60 1.50 21.30
N GLY A 129 16.57 2.77 20.95
CA GLY A 129 17.78 3.60 20.80
C GLY A 129 18.46 3.50 19.42
N GLU A 130 18.26 2.42 18.66
CA GLU A 130 18.72 2.34 17.27
C GLU A 130 17.77 3.17 16.36
N GLY A 131 18.30 3.79 15.33
CA GLY A 131 17.48 4.57 14.39
C GLY A 131 17.06 5.97 14.86
N SER A 132 17.58 6.44 16.00
CA SER A 132 17.50 7.85 16.41
C SER A 132 18.54 8.74 15.70
N LYS A 133 19.61 8.11 15.20
CA LYS A 133 20.68 8.72 14.40
C LYS A 133 20.78 8.00 13.04
N LYS A 134 21.47 8.64 12.07
CA LYS A 134 21.81 7.99 10.81
C LYS A 134 22.64 6.72 11.11
N LEU A 135 22.13 5.56 10.68
CA LEU A 135 22.81 4.29 10.89
C LEU A 135 24.10 4.23 10.03
N SER A 136 25.17 3.71 10.59
CA SER A 136 26.41 3.52 9.85
C SER A 136 26.25 2.40 8.81
N GLU A 137 27.05 2.48 7.76
CA GLU A 137 27.08 1.44 6.74
C GLU A 137 27.59 0.11 7.32
N ASP A 138 28.57 0.16 8.20
CA ASP A 138 29.12 -1.04 8.90
C ASP A 138 28.03 -1.74 9.71
N PHE A 139 27.24 -1.01 10.49
CA PHE A 139 26.09 -1.56 11.22
C PHE A 139 25.07 -2.22 10.28
N THR A 140 24.76 -1.56 9.17
CA THR A 140 23.84 -2.09 8.15
C THR A 140 24.37 -3.40 7.56
N ARG A 141 25.66 -3.46 7.22
CA ARG A 141 26.34 -4.64 6.67
C ARG A 141 26.35 -5.81 7.65
N LYS A 142 26.60 -5.55 8.95
CA LYS A 142 26.53 -6.56 10.02
C LYS A 142 25.11 -7.15 10.13
N LEU A 143 24.07 -6.32 10.02
CA LEU A 143 22.69 -6.80 10.01
C LEU A 143 22.40 -7.71 8.81
N ILE A 144 22.83 -7.33 7.60
CA ILE A 144 22.64 -8.16 6.40
C ILE A 144 23.38 -9.50 6.57
N ALA A 145 24.64 -9.47 7.04
CA ALA A 145 25.45 -10.67 7.26
C ALA A 145 24.83 -11.62 8.32
N SER A 146 24.05 -11.10 9.26
CA SER A 146 23.40 -11.94 10.28
C SER A 146 22.27 -12.84 9.75
N VAL A 147 21.75 -12.57 8.56
CA VAL A 147 20.62 -13.29 7.96
C VAL A 147 20.88 -13.78 6.53
N GLY A 148 22.05 -13.52 5.97
CA GLY A 148 22.33 -13.91 4.59
C GLY A 148 23.79 -13.75 4.20
N VAL A 149 24.04 -14.01 2.91
CA VAL A 149 25.40 -14.02 2.31
C VAL A 149 25.83 -12.65 1.76
N ASP A 150 24.97 -11.65 1.82
CA ASP A 150 25.10 -10.38 1.10
C ASP A 150 25.72 -9.24 1.93
N GLY A 151 26.40 -9.54 3.04
CA GLY A 151 27.01 -8.55 3.94
C GLY A 151 27.97 -7.57 3.26
N GLN A 152 28.62 -7.98 2.17
CA GLN A 152 29.55 -7.17 1.38
C GLN A 152 28.93 -6.62 0.08
N ALA A 153 27.65 -6.87 -0.17
CA ALA A 153 26.99 -6.39 -1.38
C ALA A 153 26.89 -4.85 -1.41
N LYS A 154 26.86 -4.27 -2.61
CA LYS A 154 26.71 -2.82 -2.79
C LYS A 154 25.31 -2.38 -2.35
N ILE A 155 25.23 -1.50 -1.38
CA ILE A 155 23.99 -0.92 -0.91
C ILE A 155 23.47 0.06 -1.97
N ARG A 156 22.22 -0.15 -2.42
CA ARG A 156 21.50 0.76 -3.32
C ARG A 156 20.80 1.86 -2.51
N ARG A 157 20.17 1.46 -1.39
CA ARG A 157 19.38 2.34 -0.54
C ARG A 157 19.35 1.79 0.88
N SER A 158 19.38 2.68 1.84
CA SER A 158 19.20 2.35 3.26
C SER A 158 18.33 3.43 3.89
N GLN A 159 17.20 3.05 4.46
CA GLN A 159 16.22 3.98 5.02
C GLN A 159 15.54 3.39 6.24
N VAL A 160 15.37 4.22 7.27
CA VAL A 160 14.59 3.86 8.46
C VAL A 160 13.15 4.30 8.28
N TYR A 161 12.22 3.38 8.56
CA TYR A 161 10.77 3.61 8.49
C TYR A 161 10.11 3.34 9.83
N GLN A 162 9.06 4.08 10.09
CA GLN A 162 8.08 3.76 11.11
C GLN A 162 6.78 3.36 10.42
N PHE A 163 6.18 2.26 10.86
CA PHE A 163 4.99 1.73 10.22
C PHE A 163 3.73 2.22 10.92
N HIS A 164 2.71 2.43 10.12
CA HIS A 164 1.42 2.92 10.56
C HIS A 164 0.32 1.96 10.11
N ALA A 165 -0.71 1.84 10.94
CA ALA A 165 -1.95 1.14 10.66
C ALA A 165 -3.08 2.16 10.81
N LEU A 166 -3.26 3.03 9.82
CA LEU A 166 -4.13 4.19 9.89
C LEU A 166 -5.10 4.22 8.72
N ILE A 167 -6.28 4.76 8.96
CA ILE A 167 -7.30 5.00 7.92
C ILE A 167 -7.94 6.36 8.14
N GLY A 168 -8.16 7.10 7.08
CA GLY A 168 -8.86 8.39 7.11
C GLY A 168 -10.30 8.25 7.60
N SER A 169 -10.75 9.20 8.40
CA SER A 169 -12.12 9.27 8.89
C SER A 169 -13.13 9.44 7.75
N ASP A 170 -12.69 10.06 6.67
CA ASP A 170 -13.39 10.22 5.41
C ASP A 170 -12.37 10.31 4.28
N TRP A 171 -12.77 10.06 3.03
CA TRP A 171 -11.88 10.13 1.87
C TRP A 171 -12.33 11.19 0.85
N LYS A 172 -13.31 11.98 1.22
CA LYS A 172 -13.89 13.05 0.40
C LYS A 172 -14.27 14.24 1.26
N LYS A 173 -14.09 15.44 0.73
CA LYS A 173 -14.67 16.69 1.24
C LYS A 173 -15.10 17.54 0.06
N LYS A 174 -16.41 17.73 -0.18
CA LYS A 174 -16.94 18.43 -1.36
C LYS A 174 -16.32 17.88 -2.67
N SER A 175 -15.53 18.71 -3.37
CA SER A 175 -14.88 18.38 -4.64
C SER A 175 -13.46 17.80 -4.51
N VAL A 176 -12.97 17.57 -3.28
CA VAL A 176 -11.63 17.05 -3.03
C VAL A 176 -11.70 15.63 -2.49
N PHE A 177 -10.88 14.75 -3.04
CA PHE A 177 -10.75 13.33 -2.69
C PHE A 177 -9.31 13.02 -2.28
N ILE A 178 -9.12 11.96 -1.49
CA ILE A 178 -7.83 11.37 -1.20
C ILE A 178 -7.84 9.88 -1.55
N ALA A 179 -6.68 9.34 -1.99
CA ALA A 179 -6.55 7.95 -2.39
C ALA A 179 -5.16 7.40 -2.03
N GLY A 180 -5.04 6.08 -1.93
CA GLY A 180 -3.79 5.41 -1.56
C GLY A 180 -3.31 5.80 -0.17
N ASP A 181 -2.00 6.00 0.00
CA ASP A 181 -1.40 6.30 1.29
C ASP A 181 -1.87 7.64 1.90
N ALA A 182 -2.43 8.55 1.09
CA ALA A 182 -3.10 9.73 1.60
C ALA A 182 -4.39 9.39 2.37
N ALA A 183 -5.09 8.31 2.01
CA ALA A 183 -6.34 7.87 2.61
C ALA A 183 -6.14 6.77 3.68
N HIS A 184 -5.15 5.89 3.53
CA HIS A 184 -4.89 4.79 4.45
C HIS A 184 -3.44 4.32 4.42
N LEU A 185 -2.89 4.03 5.59
CA LEU A 185 -1.54 3.52 5.77
C LEU A 185 -1.59 2.10 6.32
N SER A 186 -0.97 1.17 5.62
CA SER A 186 -0.91 -0.24 6.02
C SER A 186 0.52 -0.65 6.33
N PRO A 187 0.76 -1.40 7.44
CA PRO A 187 2.06 -2.00 7.67
C PRO A 187 2.45 -2.92 6.51
N PRO A 188 3.74 -3.07 6.17
CA PRO A 188 4.20 -3.80 4.99
C PRO A 188 4.03 -5.31 5.08
N PHE A 189 3.72 -5.87 6.25
CA PHE A 189 3.72 -7.30 6.54
C PHE A 189 2.80 -8.14 5.64
N ALA A 190 1.73 -7.56 5.07
CA ALA A 190 0.87 -8.22 4.11
C ALA A 190 1.20 -7.86 2.64
N GLY A 191 2.08 -6.89 2.38
CA GLY A 191 2.46 -6.43 1.04
C GLY A 191 1.28 -5.88 0.22
N GLN A 192 0.29 -5.23 0.84
CA GLN A 192 -0.96 -4.83 0.19
C GLN A 192 -1.17 -3.31 0.05
N GLY A 193 -0.26 -2.46 0.57
CA GLY A 193 -0.44 -1.00 0.53
C GLY A 193 -0.66 -0.47 -0.89
N MET A 194 0.30 -0.68 -1.78
CA MET A 194 0.21 -0.25 -3.17
C MET A 194 -1.01 -0.83 -3.89
N ASN A 195 -1.29 -2.13 -3.71
CA ASN A 195 -2.45 -2.77 -4.33
C ASN A 195 -3.78 -2.17 -3.86
N SER A 196 -3.86 -1.71 -2.60
CA SER A 196 -5.02 -0.97 -2.10
C SER A 196 -5.17 0.37 -2.80
N GLY A 197 -4.09 1.13 -2.95
CA GLY A 197 -4.10 2.40 -3.68
C GLY A 197 -4.51 2.24 -5.15
N ILE A 198 -4.02 1.20 -5.84
CA ILE A 198 -4.45 0.90 -7.21
C ILE A 198 -5.96 0.61 -7.27
N ARG A 199 -6.50 -0.13 -6.29
CA ARG A 199 -7.95 -0.38 -6.21
C ARG A 199 -8.75 0.88 -5.92
N ASP A 200 -8.20 1.82 -5.14
CA ASP A 200 -8.85 3.11 -4.89
C ASP A 200 -8.97 3.91 -6.17
N VAL A 201 -7.87 4.05 -6.91
CA VAL A 201 -7.86 4.75 -8.20
C VAL A 201 -8.78 4.07 -9.21
N GLY A 202 -8.76 2.73 -9.26
CA GLY A 202 -9.66 1.96 -10.08
C GLY A 202 -11.14 2.20 -9.74
N ASN A 203 -11.49 2.31 -8.45
CA ASN A 203 -12.86 2.61 -8.01
C ASN A 203 -13.26 4.06 -8.25
N LEU A 204 -12.38 5.02 -7.92
CA LEU A 204 -12.66 6.45 -8.01
C LEU A 204 -12.60 6.97 -9.45
N GLY A 205 -11.67 6.48 -10.26
CA GLY A 205 -11.38 7.06 -11.59
C GLY A 205 -12.56 7.05 -12.54
N TRP A 206 -13.27 5.92 -12.68
CA TRP A 206 -14.44 5.85 -13.56
C TRP A 206 -15.62 6.66 -13.02
N LYS A 207 -15.78 6.75 -11.68
CA LYS A 207 -16.82 7.57 -11.05
C LYS A 207 -16.59 9.06 -11.31
N LEU A 208 -15.34 9.51 -11.21
CA LEU A 208 -14.97 10.88 -11.57
C LEU A 208 -15.22 11.15 -13.05
N ALA A 209 -14.82 10.23 -13.92
CA ALA A 209 -15.08 10.36 -15.36
C ALA A 209 -16.57 10.48 -15.69
N LEU A 210 -17.40 9.66 -15.03
CA LEU A 210 -18.84 9.72 -15.17
C LEU A 210 -19.40 11.05 -14.64
N ALA A 211 -19.01 11.46 -13.43
CA ALA A 211 -19.49 12.71 -12.83
C ALA A 211 -19.04 13.97 -13.59
N VAL A 212 -17.91 13.90 -14.30
CA VAL A 212 -17.48 14.98 -15.21
C VAL A 212 -18.35 15.04 -16.46
N LYS A 213 -18.67 13.88 -17.06
CA LYS A 213 -19.49 13.81 -18.27
C LYS A 213 -20.97 14.06 -17.98
N MET A 214 -21.47 13.58 -16.85
CA MET A 214 -22.87 13.60 -16.47
C MET A 214 -23.00 14.17 -15.02
N PRO A 215 -23.05 15.49 -14.85
CA PRO A 215 -23.07 16.13 -13.52
C PRO A 215 -24.19 15.68 -12.61
N GLN A 216 -25.35 15.32 -13.17
CA GLN A 216 -26.48 14.75 -12.43
C GLN A 216 -26.17 13.42 -11.75
N SER A 217 -25.12 12.71 -12.19
CA SER A 217 -24.67 11.44 -11.63
C SER A 217 -23.57 11.61 -10.56
N SER A 218 -23.31 12.83 -10.12
CA SER A 218 -22.23 13.12 -9.14
C SER A 218 -22.40 12.41 -7.79
N ASN A 219 -23.64 12.04 -7.43
CA ASN A 219 -23.94 11.27 -6.22
C ASN A 219 -23.21 9.91 -6.15
N ILE A 220 -22.79 9.36 -7.30
CA ILE A 220 -21.98 8.14 -7.36
C ILE A 220 -20.65 8.28 -6.61
N LEU A 221 -20.13 9.49 -6.51
CA LEU A 221 -18.88 9.78 -5.81
C LEU A 221 -18.95 9.55 -4.30
N GLU A 222 -20.17 9.61 -3.72
CA GLU A 222 -20.37 9.33 -2.28
C GLU A 222 -20.10 7.86 -1.93
N THR A 223 -20.22 6.97 -2.91
CA THR A 223 -20.02 5.53 -2.68
C THR A 223 -18.54 5.13 -2.58
N TYR A 224 -17.61 5.99 -3.02
CA TYR A 224 -16.17 5.67 -3.02
C TYR A 224 -15.64 5.23 -1.66
N PHE A 225 -15.86 6.04 -0.65
CA PHE A 225 -15.41 5.74 0.72
C PHE A 225 -16.10 4.48 1.27
N LEU A 226 -17.41 4.34 1.07
CA LEU A 226 -18.20 3.20 1.55
C LEU A 226 -17.70 1.88 0.94
N GLU A 227 -17.44 1.88 -0.36
CA GLU A 227 -17.01 0.69 -1.09
C GLU A 227 -15.58 0.27 -0.76
N ARG A 228 -14.71 1.22 -0.45
CA ARG A 228 -13.28 0.95 -0.29
C ARG A 228 -12.84 0.75 1.17
N LYS A 229 -13.43 1.48 2.11
CA LYS A 229 -13.03 1.53 3.52
C LYS A 229 -12.96 0.15 4.17
N GLU A 230 -14.01 -0.65 4.05
CA GLU A 230 -14.08 -1.95 4.74
C GLU A 230 -12.99 -2.90 4.27
N HIS A 231 -12.77 -2.97 2.96
CA HIS A 231 -11.74 -3.82 2.41
C HIS A 231 -10.33 -3.34 2.80
N CYS A 232 -10.07 -2.04 2.76
CA CYS A 232 -8.79 -1.47 3.21
C CYS A 232 -8.53 -1.77 4.69
N TRP A 233 -9.56 -1.61 5.55
CA TRP A 233 -9.43 -1.91 6.96
C TRP A 233 -9.20 -3.39 7.23
N ALA A 234 -9.85 -4.28 6.48
CA ALA A 234 -9.60 -5.72 6.57
C ALA A 234 -8.15 -6.10 6.20
N LEU A 235 -7.57 -5.45 5.19
CA LEU A 235 -6.16 -5.64 4.81
C LEU A 235 -5.19 -5.07 5.86
N ILE A 236 -5.49 -3.92 6.45
CA ILE A 236 -4.71 -3.35 7.56
C ILE A 236 -4.71 -4.30 8.76
N ASN A 237 -5.88 -4.83 9.13
CA ASN A 237 -5.99 -5.80 10.22
C ASN A 237 -5.25 -7.11 9.93
N LEU A 238 -5.27 -7.57 8.67
CA LEU A 238 -4.44 -8.72 8.26
C LEU A 238 -2.96 -8.41 8.46
N ALA A 239 -2.48 -7.24 8.03
CA ALA A 239 -1.10 -6.83 8.19
C ALA A 239 -0.69 -6.75 9.67
N ILE A 240 -1.55 -6.21 10.54
CA ILE A 240 -1.33 -6.20 11.99
C ILE A 240 -1.17 -7.62 12.55
N ARG A 241 -2.06 -8.56 12.16
CA ARG A 241 -2.00 -9.96 12.61
C ARG A 241 -0.72 -10.65 12.15
N MET A 242 -0.34 -10.45 10.89
CA MET A 242 0.91 -10.97 10.35
C MET A 242 2.12 -10.38 11.09
N GLY A 243 2.12 -9.09 11.36
CA GLY A 243 3.16 -8.44 12.16
C GLY A 243 3.34 -9.06 13.55
N LYS A 244 2.24 -9.43 14.22
CA LYS A 244 2.29 -10.12 15.52
C LYS A 244 2.96 -11.50 15.44
N ILE A 245 2.72 -12.24 14.35
CA ILE A 245 3.37 -13.54 14.11
C ILE A 245 4.88 -13.35 13.83
N MET A 246 5.20 -12.37 13.00
CA MET A 246 6.57 -12.08 12.56
C MET A 246 7.44 -11.50 13.68
N MET A 247 6.82 -10.80 14.64
CA MET A 247 7.47 -10.16 15.78
C MET A 247 7.03 -10.82 17.09
N PRO A 248 7.45 -12.07 17.38
CA PRO A 248 7.10 -12.72 18.63
C PRO A 248 7.68 -11.93 19.81
N LYS A 249 6.89 -11.77 20.88
CA LYS A 249 7.26 -10.96 22.04
C LYS A 249 8.46 -11.52 22.82
N ASN A 250 8.60 -12.85 22.83
CA ASN A 250 9.68 -13.56 23.51
C ASN A 250 9.94 -14.93 22.86
N SER A 251 10.94 -15.65 23.36
CA SER A 251 11.35 -16.96 22.87
C SER A 251 10.25 -18.03 22.97
N LEU A 252 9.39 -17.96 23.98
CA LEU A 252 8.27 -18.90 24.14
C LEU A 252 7.25 -18.76 23.03
N TYR A 253 6.83 -17.50 22.70
CA TYR A 253 5.96 -17.25 21.56
C TYR A 253 6.61 -17.65 20.24
N SER A 254 7.92 -17.44 20.08
CA SER A 254 8.66 -17.89 18.90
C SER A 254 8.61 -19.41 18.75
N PHE A 255 8.77 -20.14 19.85
CA PHE A 255 8.68 -21.60 19.88
C PHE A 255 7.27 -22.08 19.47
N PHE A 256 6.21 -21.50 20.02
CA PHE A 256 4.84 -21.84 19.63
C PHE A 256 4.55 -21.54 18.16
N ASN A 257 4.99 -20.39 17.65
CA ASN A 257 4.87 -20.07 16.23
C ASN A 257 5.61 -21.10 15.36
N ALA A 258 6.83 -21.46 15.71
CA ALA A 258 7.62 -22.45 14.97
C ALA A 258 6.94 -23.83 14.98
N SER A 259 6.42 -24.26 16.13
CA SER A 259 5.69 -25.52 16.29
C SER A 259 4.41 -25.53 15.46
N PHE A 260 3.65 -24.44 15.48
CA PHE A 260 2.45 -24.28 14.65
C PHE A 260 2.76 -24.40 13.14
N PHE A 261 3.79 -23.73 12.64
CA PHE A 261 4.19 -23.84 11.24
C PHE A 261 4.74 -25.21 10.87
N ARG A 262 5.40 -25.93 11.82
CA ARG A 262 5.81 -27.33 11.61
C ARG A 262 4.60 -28.23 11.45
N LEU A 263 3.55 -28.07 12.26
CA LEU A 263 2.31 -28.81 12.15
C LEU A 263 1.56 -28.51 10.82
N ILE A 264 1.52 -27.25 10.39
CA ILE A 264 0.92 -26.88 9.10
C ILE A 264 1.58 -27.63 7.94
N LYS A 265 2.90 -27.81 7.96
CA LYS A 265 3.63 -28.53 6.90
C LYS A 265 3.20 -30.00 6.75
N LEU A 266 2.64 -30.62 7.79
CA LEU A 266 2.13 -31.99 7.74
C LEU A 266 0.80 -32.12 6.99
N ASN A 267 0.06 -31.01 6.84
CA ASN A 267 -1.21 -31.00 6.13
C ASN A 267 -1.07 -30.25 4.80
N LYS A 268 -1.07 -31.00 3.68
CA LYS A 268 -0.90 -30.44 2.33
C LYS A 268 -1.96 -29.40 1.96
N THR A 269 -3.21 -29.60 2.37
CA THR A 269 -4.31 -28.66 2.11
C THR A 269 -4.10 -27.33 2.82
N LEU A 270 -3.73 -27.40 4.11
CA LEU A 270 -3.49 -26.20 4.92
C LEU A 270 -2.22 -25.45 4.44
N LEU A 271 -1.17 -26.20 4.08
CA LEU A 271 0.04 -25.64 3.49
C LEU A 271 -0.27 -24.93 2.17
N SER A 272 -1.07 -25.54 1.29
CA SER A 272 -1.52 -24.94 0.04
C SER A 272 -2.37 -23.68 0.27
N TYR A 273 -3.30 -23.72 1.23
CA TYR A 273 -4.10 -22.56 1.62
C TYR A 273 -3.24 -21.37 2.08
N MET A 274 -2.22 -21.64 2.90
CA MET A 274 -1.30 -20.63 3.40
C MET A 274 -0.35 -20.11 2.31
N SER A 275 0.26 -21.00 1.53
CA SER A 275 1.22 -20.63 0.48
C SER A 275 0.57 -19.87 -0.68
N GLN A 276 -0.67 -20.19 -1.04
CA GLN A 276 -1.47 -19.48 -2.04
C GLN A 276 -2.13 -18.22 -1.47
N MET A 277 -1.89 -17.90 -0.20
CA MET A 277 -2.44 -16.72 0.48
C MET A 277 -3.97 -16.61 0.37
N LYS A 278 -4.69 -17.74 0.36
CA LYS A 278 -6.16 -17.80 0.26
C LYS A 278 -6.87 -17.14 1.46
N TYR A 279 -6.14 -16.91 2.56
CA TYR A 279 -6.63 -16.20 3.74
C TYR A 279 -6.76 -14.67 3.54
N ARG A 280 -6.28 -14.12 2.42
CA ARG A 280 -6.40 -12.68 2.13
C ARG A 280 -7.86 -12.28 1.97
N PRO A 281 -8.27 -11.12 2.56
CA PRO A 281 -9.58 -10.56 2.29
C PRO A 281 -9.80 -10.35 0.79
N LYS A 282 -10.87 -10.95 0.27
CA LYS A 282 -11.25 -10.73 -1.13
C LYS A 282 -11.82 -9.32 -1.30
N PRO A 283 -11.54 -8.63 -2.41
CA PRO A 283 -12.05 -7.28 -2.69
C PRO A 283 -13.54 -7.33 -3.10
N LYS A 284 -14.40 -7.74 -2.18
CA LYS A 284 -15.85 -7.76 -2.38
C LYS A 284 -16.44 -6.44 -1.91
N LEU A 285 -17.31 -5.84 -2.72
CA LEU A 285 -18.15 -4.75 -2.28
C LEU A 285 -19.26 -5.32 -1.41
N LYS A 286 -19.47 -4.73 -0.23
CA LYS A 286 -20.56 -5.06 0.67
C LYS A 286 -21.62 -3.96 0.69
N THR A 287 -21.23 -2.77 0.33
CA THR A 287 -22.04 -1.54 0.30
C THR A 287 -21.67 -0.75 -0.96
N GLY A 288 -22.52 0.18 -1.37
CA GLY A 288 -22.31 1.03 -2.52
C GLY A 288 -23.13 0.60 -3.74
N LEU A 289 -22.58 0.75 -4.93
CA LEU A 289 -23.25 0.37 -6.17
C LEU A 289 -23.15 -1.13 -6.42
N ILE A 290 -24.18 -1.83 -6.00
CA ILE A 290 -24.29 -3.27 -6.16
C ILE A 290 -25.52 -3.55 -7.03
N PHE A 291 -25.31 -4.24 -8.15
CA PHE A 291 -26.41 -4.76 -8.97
C PHE A 291 -26.64 -6.24 -8.65
N PHE A 292 -27.88 -6.57 -8.31
CA PHE A 292 -28.31 -7.95 -8.17
C PHE A 292 -29.02 -8.36 -9.46
N HIS A 293 -28.51 -9.39 -10.13
CA HIS A 293 -29.13 -9.93 -11.33
C HIS A 293 -29.86 -11.21 -10.96
N GLY A 294 -31.21 -11.19 -11.06
CA GLY A 294 -32.07 -12.36 -10.83
C GLY A 294 -32.68 -12.50 -9.43
N LYS A 295 -33.53 -13.51 -9.23
CA LYS A 295 -34.10 -13.87 -7.93
C LYS A 295 -33.00 -14.29 -6.97
N GLU A 296 -32.95 -13.69 -5.78
CA GLU A 296 -31.95 -14.00 -4.74
C GLU A 296 -31.95 -15.51 -4.43
N THR A 297 -30.95 -16.22 -4.93
CA THR A 297 -30.56 -17.50 -4.32
C THR A 297 -29.51 -17.23 -3.25
N ARG A 298 -29.38 -18.10 -2.26
CA ARG A 298 -28.41 -17.96 -1.15
C ARG A 298 -26.96 -17.76 -1.63
N ASP A 299 -26.65 -18.19 -2.87
CA ASP A 299 -25.34 -18.04 -3.52
C ASP A 299 -25.18 -16.72 -4.28
N ASP A 300 -26.26 -16.05 -4.71
CA ASP A 300 -26.25 -14.81 -5.49
C ASP A 300 -25.80 -13.59 -4.67
N LYS A 301 -25.87 -13.65 -3.36
CA LYS A 301 -25.24 -12.65 -2.45
C LYS A 301 -23.71 -12.53 -2.65
N LYS A 302 -23.12 -13.41 -3.49
CA LYS A 302 -21.69 -13.40 -3.82
C LYS A 302 -21.38 -12.76 -5.18
N LEU A 303 -22.36 -12.52 -6.04
CA LEU A 303 -22.14 -11.90 -7.36
C LEU A 303 -22.23 -10.40 -7.25
N ILE A 304 -21.15 -9.81 -6.79
CA ILE A 304 -20.96 -8.38 -6.87
C ILE A 304 -20.27 -8.12 -8.20
N LEU A 305 -21.02 -7.64 -9.17
CA LEU A 305 -20.48 -7.03 -10.36
C LEU A 305 -19.82 -5.70 -9.98
N SER A 306 -18.60 -5.77 -9.48
CA SER A 306 -17.68 -4.66 -9.62
C SER A 306 -17.42 -4.49 -11.11
N LEU A 307 -17.81 -3.38 -11.70
CA LEU A 307 -17.40 -2.97 -13.05
C LEU A 307 -15.88 -2.85 -13.19
N ILE A 308 -15.14 -3.17 -12.14
CA ILE A 308 -13.70 -3.22 -12.05
C ILE A 308 -13.31 -4.60 -11.49
N HIS A 309 -13.66 -5.67 -12.19
CA HIS A 309 -12.83 -6.85 -12.17
C HIS A 309 -11.61 -6.54 -13.06
N ILE A 310 -10.55 -6.05 -12.44
CA ILE A 310 -9.23 -6.42 -12.91
C ILE A 310 -9.16 -7.90 -12.54
N SER A 311 -9.56 -8.75 -13.48
CA SER A 311 -9.34 -10.19 -13.39
C SER A 311 -7.85 -10.38 -13.11
N GLU A 312 -7.51 -10.98 -11.97
CA GLU A 312 -6.22 -11.64 -11.86
C GLU A 312 -6.17 -12.59 -13.07
N PRO A 313 -5.07 -12.57 -13.86
CA PRO A 313 -4.96 -13.49 -14.97
C PRO A 313 -5.15 -14.90 -14.39
N THR A 314 -6.23 -15.55 -14.78
CA THR A 314 -6.41 -16.98 -14.57
C THR A 314 -5.20 -17.64 -15.21
N ARG A 315 -4.31 -18.21 -14.40
CA ARG A 315 -3.38 -19.20 -14.91
C ARG A 315 -4.25 -20.28 -15.53
N GLN A 316 -4.30 -20.32 -16.84
CA GLN A 316 -4.68 -21.53 -17.55
C GLN A 316 -3.65 -22.58 -17.12
N ASP A 317 -4.14 -23.61 -16.43
CA ASP A 317 -3.40 -24.83 -16.20
C ASP A 317 -3.20 -25.50 -17.57
N SER A 318 -1.96 -25.49 -18.02
CA SER A 318 -1.43 -26.38 -19.04
C SER A 318 -0.31 -27.19 -18.45
#